data_5a1c9521f81750f891e0458e75783d4d
#
_entry.id   5a1c9521f81750f891e0458e75783d4d
#
_cell.length_a   1.000
_cell.length_b   1.000
_cell.length_c   1.000
_cell.angle_alpha   90.00
_cell.angle_beta   90.00
_cell.angle_gamma   90.00
#
_symmetry.space_group_name_H-M   'P 1'
#
loop_
_entity.id
_entity.type
_entity.pdbx_description
1 polymer ?
#
loop_
_entity_poly.entity_id
_entity_poly.type
_entity_poly.pdbx_seq_one_letter_code
_entity_poly.pdbx_strand_id
1 'polypeptide(L)'
;MAGNAQNAKPRPQKTKKRSRRPDFLALGGIDVFFLLLVIAILTIGLVMLFSASYTYAFYNKKGDSTYFFKRQLIFAVVGVICMLLVSKLRYDYLKILAVPGLIVSWGLLVIVLILPASFGEFHRWINLGFFTFQPSEIAKLAIILFCAYEMDRNHKKIVGKSINRSKFADGVKELSGGHIVVYNSFLQLLFYALVITVTAGLVYLENHLSGTILILAIGVIMMYLGEIKRHWFVLIAVIAAVAIIIFVLNPQLLEKYAGARITAWLDKSYDPKG
;
A
#
# COMPACT_ATOMS: atom_id res chain seq x y z
N MET A 1 59.65 53.57 -8.23
CA MET A 1 59.56 52.63 -7.12
C MET A 1 58.08 52.20 -7.02
N ALA A 2 57.73 51.07 -7.68
CA ALA A 2 56.37 50.52 -7.63
C ALA A 2 56.48 49.14 -6.93
N GLY A 3 56.08 49.10 -5.70
CA GLY A 3 56.19 47.92 -4.84
C GLY A 3 54.88 47.17 -4.68
N ASN A 4 54.87 45.96 -5.18
CA ASN A 4 54.20 44.74 -4.67
C ASN A 4 53.02 44.90 -3.69
N ALA A 5 51.83 44.83 -4.21
CA ALA A 5 50.61 44.57 -3.45
C ALA A 5 49.75 43.54 -4.18
N GLN A 6 50.27 42.35 -4.45
CA GLN A 6 49.49 41.22 -4.99
C GLN A 6 50.04 39.91 -4.44
N ASN A 7 49.47 39.48 -3.30
CA ASN A 7 49.40 38.07 -2.90
C ASN A 7 48.83 37.92 -1.47
N ALA A 8 47.59 38.41 -1.27
CA ALA A 8 46.83 38.00 -0.11
C ALA A 8 45.99 36.78 -0.46
N LYS A 9 46.44 35.54 -0.10
CA LYS A 9 45.65 34.32 -0.17
C LYS A 9 44.35 34.52 0.62
N PRO A 10 43.18 34.27 0.04
CA PRO A 10 41.92 34.32 0.77
C PRO A 10 41.95 33.33 1.92
N ARG A 11 41.72 33.79 3.13
CA ARG A 11 41.55 32.93 4.32
C ARG A 11 40.37 31.98 4.08
N PRO A 12 40.50 30.66 4.36
CA PRO A 12 39.41 29.75 4.25
C PRO A 12 38.30 30.18 5.23
N GLN A 13 37.15 30.58 4.68
CA GLN A 13 35.95 30.83 5.49
C GLN A 13 35.56 29.49 6.14
N LYS A 14 35.70 29.39 7.44
CA LYS A 14 35.16 28.30 8.24
C LYS A 14 33.63 28.34 8.07
N THR A 15 33.12 27.55 7.16
CA THR A 15 31.68 27.26 7.09
C THR A 15 31.29 26.69 8.44
N LYS A 16 30.60 27.50 9.25
CA LYS A 16 29.95 27.03 10.48
C LYS A 16 29.04 25.84 10.06
N LYS A 17 29.44 24.61 10.40
CA LYS A 17 28.56 23.48 10.43
C LYS A 17 27.38 23.85 11.34
N ARG A 18 26.29 24.35 10.75
CA ARG A 18 25.02 24.46 11.46
C ARG A 18 24.74 23.05 11.97
N SER A 19 24.77 22.84 13.27
CA SER A 19 24.27 21.64 13.92
C SER A 19 22.81 21.55 13.50
N ARG A 20 22.50 20.64 12.55
CA ARG A 20 21.14 20.33 12.20
C ARG A 20 20.54 19.64 13.43
N ARG A 21 19.85 20.40 14.26
CA ARG A 21 18.88 19.81 15.18
C ARG A 21 17.94 18.98 14.29
N PRO A 22 17.58 17.75 14.68
CA PRO A 22 16.59 17.00 13.96
C PRO A 22 15.25 17.73 14.10
N ASP A 23 14.93 18.61 13.15
CA ASP A 23 13.62 19.21 13.08
C ASP A 23 12.64 18.10 12.66
N PHE A 24 11.88 17.60 13.63
CA PHE A 24 10.89 16.54 13.43
C PHE A 24 9.72 16.97 12.52
N LEU A 25 9.53 18.27 12.39
CA LEU A 25 8.43 18.85 11.65
C LEU A 25 8.85 19.31 10.26
N ALA A 26 8.03 19.04 9.27
CA ALA A 26 8.19 19.58 7.93
C ALA A 26 7.79 21.07 7.93
N LEU A 27 8.62 21.93 7.30
CA LEU A 27 8.36 23.36 7.17
C LEU A 27 7.39 23.70 6.01
N GLY A 28 6.61 22.72 5.53
CA GLY A 28 5.62 22.92 4.45
C GLY A 28 4.27 23.42 4.98
N GLY A 29 3.58 24.25 4.18
CA GLY A 29 2.18 24.60 4.39
C GLY A 29 1.27 23.39 4.10
N ILE A 30 0.07 23.40 4.69
CA ILE A 30 -0.98 22.42 4.34
C ILE A 30 -1.62 22.87 3.03
N ASP A 31 -1.79 21.95 2.07
CA ASP A 31 -2.61 22.18 0.90
C ASP A 31 -4.09 22.29 1.33
N VAL A 32 -4.56 23.53 1.40
CA VAL A 32 -5.91 23.83 1.87
C VAL A 32 -6.97 23.29 0.91
N PHE A 33 -6.71 23.31 -0.40
CA PHE A 33 -7.65 22.80 -1.39
C PHE A 33 -7.83 21.29 -1.24
N PHE A 34 -6.73 20.56 -1.12
CA PHE A 34 -6.77 19.12 -0.86
C PHE A 34 -7.47 18.79 0.47
N LEU A 35 -7.18 19.54 1.54
CA LEU A 35 -7.84 19.37 2.83
C LEU A 35 -9.36 19.57 2.72
N LEU A 36 -9.80 20.62 2.02
CA LEU A 36 -11.23 20.88 1.82
C LEU A 36 -11.92 19.77 1.04
N LEU A 37 -11.27 19.22 0.01
CA LEU A 37 -11.79 18.05 -0.72
C LEU A 37 -11.97 16.84 0.17
N VAL A 38 -10.97 16.53 1.00
CA VAL A 38 -11.04 15.39 1.94
C VAL A 38 -12.20 15.59 2.94
N ILE A 39 -12.35 16.79 3.51
CA ILE A 39 -13.44 17.09 4.44
C ILE A 39 -14.80 17.01 3.75
N ALA A 40 -14.92 17.52 2.51
CA ALA A 40 -16.17 17.45 1.76
C ALA A 40 -16.59 15.99 1.49
N ILE A 41 -15.67 15.15 1.00
CA ILE A 41 -15.95 13.72 0.75
C ILE A 41 -16.28 12.99 2.06
N LEU A 42 -15.56 13.28 3.15
CA LEU A 42 -15.81 12.70 4.46
C LEU A 42 -17.22 13.07 4.98
N THR A 43 -17.62 14.34 4.82
CA THR A 43 -18.93 14.82 5.22
C THR A 43 -20.04 14.13 4.42
N ILE A 44 -19.90 14.04 3.09
CA ILE A 44 -20.84 13.30 2.24
C ILE A 44 -20.93 11.84 2.68
N GLY A 45 -19.80 11.20 2.95
CA GLY A 45 -19.76 9.80 3.44
C GLY A 45 -20.48 9.62 4.76
N LEU A 46 -20.32 10.55 5.71
CA LEU A 46 -21.03 10.52 7.01
C LEU A 46 -22.54 10.69 6.85
N VAL A 47 -22.98 11.61 5.97
CA VAL A 47 -24.41 11.83 5.69
C VAL A 47 -25.03 10.58 5.05
N MET A 48 -24.35 10.01 4.06
CA MET A 48 -24.81 8.80 3.38
C MET A 48 -24.85 7.59 4.34
N LEU A 49 -23.84 7.44 5.21
CA LEU A 49 -23.83 6.41 6.24
C LEU A 49 -25.03 6.56 7.19
N PHE A 50 -25.31 7.78 7.66
CA PHE A 50 -26.43 8.04 8.54
C PHE A 50 -27.76 7.65 7.87
N SER A 51 -27.98 8.09 6.62
CA SER A 51 -29.17 7.76 5.85
C SER A 51 -29.34 6.26 5.65
N ALA A 52 -28.29 5.57 5.20
CA ALA A 52 -28.33 4.14 4.92
C ALA A 52 -28.48 3.25 6.17
N SER A 53 -27.90 3.67 7.30
CA SER A 53 -27.90 2.88 8.53
C SER A 53 -29.05 3.20 9.50
N TYR A 54 -29.81 4.23 9.24
CA TYR A 54 -30.85 4.74 10.15
C TYR A 54 -31.86 3.65 10.56
N THR A 55 -32.53 3.04 9.62
CA THR A 55 -33.54 2.02 9.84
C THR A 55 -32.95 0.76 10.47
N TYR A 56 -31.79 0.30 9.93
CA TYR A 56 -31.10 -0.86 10.47
C TYR A 56 -30.67 -0.67 11.93
N ALA A 57 -30.14 0.53 12.26
CA ALA A 57 -29.73 0.85 13.62
C ALA A 57 -30.92 0.88 14.57
N PHE A 58 -32.03 1.48 14.18
CA PHE A 58 -33.24 1.56 14.97
C PHE A 58 -33.73 0.17 15.41
N TYR A 59 -33.86 -0.77 14.48
CA TYR A 59 -34.34 -2.12 14.79
C TYR A 59 -33.30 -3.00 15.52
N ASN A 60 -32.01 -2.86 15.26
CA ASN A 60 -30.98 -3.76 15.78
C ASN A 60 -30.20 -3.20 16.98
N LYS A 61 -30.35 -1.90 17.32
CA LYS A 61 -29.58 -1.22 18.38
C LYS A 61 -30.49 -0.54 19.40
N LYS A 62 -31.51 -1.25 19.89
CA LYS A 62 -32.41 -0.80 20.97
C LYS A 62 -33.06 0.57 20.71
N GLY A 63 -33.38 0.91 19.45
CA GLY A 63 -34.00 2.19 19.09
C GLY A 63 -33.01 3.36 18.85
N ASP A 64 -31.71 3.15 18.99
CA ASP A 64 -30.70 4.19 18.68
C ASP A 64 -30.35 4.22 17.19
N SER A 65 -31.09 5.03 16.42
CA SER A 65 -30.85 5.24 14.98
C SER A 65 -29.49 5.88 14.69
N THR A 66 -28.85 6.52 15.67
CA THR A 66 -27.60 7.26 15.50
C THR A 66 -26.36 6.44 15.90
N TYR A 67 -26.53 5.17 16.30
CA TYR A 67 -25.45 4.31 16.81
C TYR A 67 -24.24 4.25 15.87
N PHE A 68 -24.44 3.93 14.59
CA PHE A 68 -23.36 3.81 13.61
C PHE A 68 -22.77 5.17 13.26
N PHE A 69 -23.61 6.22 13.16
CA PHE A 69 -23.17 7.58 12.88
C PHE A 69 -22.25 8.13 13.98
N LYS A 70 -22.63 8.02 15.24
CA LYS A 70 -21.80 8.47 16.39
C LYS A 70 -20.44 7.80 16.37
N ARG A 71 -20.41 6.48 16.19
CA ARG A 71 -19.17 5.72 16.14
C ARG A 71 -18.27 6.14 14.96
N GLN A 72 -18.85 6.31 13.79
CA GLN A 72 -18.11 6.74 12.60
C GLN A 72 -17.61 8.18 12.72
N LEU A 73 -18.41 9.07 13.33
CA LEU A 73 -18.03 10.46 13.57
C LEU A 73 -16.78 10.55 14.47
N ILE A 74 -16.73 9.76 15.54
CA ILE A 74 -15.55 9.69 16.42
C ILE A 74 -14.31 9.27 15.62
N PHE A 75 -14.41 8.19 14.81
CA PHE A 75 -13.29 7.75 13.99
C PHE A 75 -12.93 8.76 12.90
N ALA A 76 -13.89 9.48 12.33
CA ALA A 76 -13.64 10.54 11.37
C ALA A 76 -12.84 11.70 11.99
N VAL A 77 -13.22 12.16 13.17
CA VAL A 77 -12.50 13.22 13.90
C VAL A 77 -11.08 12.76 14.24
N VAL A 78 -10.92 11.56 14.80
CA VAL A 78 -9.60 10.99 15.10
C VAL A 78 -8.76 10.86 13.82
N GLY A 79 -9.35 10.38 12.73
CA GLY A 79 -8.68 10.25 11.43
C GLY A 79 -8.20 11.58 10.89
N VAL A 80 -9.01 12.64 10.96
CA VAL A 80 -8.60 14.00 10.54
C VAL A 80 -7.46 14.53 11.40
N ILE A 81 -7.53 14.34 12.73
CA ILE A 81 -6.44 14.73 13.64
C ILE A 81 -5.16 13.98 13.28
N CYS A 82 -5.21 12.66 13.10
CA CYS A 82 -4.07 11.85 12.69
C CYS A 82 -3.51 12.30 11.34
N MET A 83 -4.36 12.59 10.36
CA MET A 83 -3.95 13.12 9.05
C MET A 83 -3.18 14.44 9.19
N LEU A 84 -3.68 15.38 9.99
CA LEU A 84 -3.01 16.66 10.23
C LEU A 84 -1.69 16.49 10.98
N LEU A 85 -1.60 15.56 11.93
CA LEU A 85 -0.35 15.25 12.63
C LEU A 85 0.68 14.64 11.68
N VAL A 86 0.28 13.63 10.89
CA VAL A 86 1.17 12.96 9.92
C VAL A 86 1.62 13.92 8.83
N SER A 87 0.77 14.86 8.39
CA SER A 87 1.14 15.87 7.38
C SER A 87 2.29 16.81 7.83
N LYS A 88 2.51 16.91 9.13
CA LYS A 88 3.61 17.69 9.71
C LYS A 88 4.89 16.88 9.91
N LEU A 89 4.84 15.56 9.78
CA LEU A 89 6.01 14.70 9.92
C LEU A 89 6.90 14.80 8.66
N ARG A 90 8.20 14.80 8.87
CA ARG A 90 9.14 14.68 7.74
C ARG A 90 9.13 13.25 7.22
N TYR A 91 9.04 13.13 5.90
CA TYR A 91 9.04 11.81 5.21
C TYR A 91 10.29 10.96 5.52
N ASP A 92 11.40 11.57 5.97
CA ASP A 92 12.61 10.85 6.35
C ASP A 92 12.36 9.84 7.49
N TYR A 93 11.39 10.12 8.38
CA TYR A 93 11.01 9.19 9.45
C TYR A 93 10.21 8.01 8.91
N LEU A 94 9.42 8.22 7.86
CA LEU A 94 8.67 7.15 7.21
C LEU A 94 9.61 6.12 6.55
N LYS A 95 10.79 6.55 6.11
CA LYS A 95 11.82 5.64 5.58
C LYS A 95 12.27 4.60 6.61
N ILE A 96 12.36 5.00 7.89
CA ILE A 96 12.77 4.10 8.97
C ILE A 96 11.70 3.02 9.22
N LEU A 97 10.42 3.36 9.01
CA LEU A 97 9.30 2.45 9.19
C LEU A 97 9.08 1.51 7.98
N ALA A 98 9.71 1.75 6.85
CA ALA A 98 9.44 1.02 5.61
C ALA A 98 9.64 -0.50 5.74
N VAL A 99 10.83 -0.92 6.17
CA VAL A 99 11.14 -2.36 6.33
C VAL A 99 10.48 -2.96 7.57
N PRO A 100 10.63 -2.39 8.79
CA PRO A 100 9.97 -2.96 9.97
C PRO A 100 8.44 -2.95 9.85
N GLY A 101 7.86 -1.93 9.21
CA GLY A 101 6.42 -1.87 8.95
C GLY A 101 5.93 -3.02 8.07
N LEU A 102 6.70 -3.41 7.05
CA LEU A 102 6.37 -4.57 6.22
C LEU A 102 6.44 -5.87 7.03
N ILE A 103 7.49 -6.07 7.82
CA ILE A 103 7.65 -7.27 8.66
C ILE A 103 6.51 -7.37 9.68
N VAL A 104 6.18 -6.27 10.35
CA VAL A 104 5.06 -6.21 11.30
C VAL A 104 3.74 -6.50 10.61
N SER A 105 3.51 -5.96 9.40
CA SER A 105 2.29 -6.23 8.66
C SER A 105 2.13 -7.71 8.28
N TRP A 106 3.22 -8.37 7.86
CA TRP A 106 3.22 -9.82 7.62
C TRP A 106 2.95 -10.62 8.89
N GLY A 107 3.57 -10.22 10.01
CA GLY A 107 3.27 -10.83 11.31
C GLY A 107 1.80 -10.73 11.69
N LEU A 108 1.19 -9.55 11.51
CA LEU A 108 -0.24 -9.33 11.78
C LEU A 108 -1.16 -10.13 10.85
N LEU A 109 -0.82 -10.26 9.55
CA LEU A 109 -1.55 -11.09 8.61
C LEU A 109 -1.49 -12.57 9.01
N VAL A 110 -0.32 -13.07 9.41
CA VAL A 110 -0.18 -14.44 9.89
C VAL A 110 -0.95 -14.66 11.20
N ILE A 111 -0.89 -13.71 12.12
CA ILE A 111 -1.64 -13.79 13.40
C ILE A 111 -3.15 -13.89 13.13
N VAL A 112 -3.70 -13.09 12.21
CA VAL A 112 -5.14 -13.12 11.93
C VAL A 112 -5.58 -14.43 11.28
N LEU A 113 -4.69 -15.11 10.54
CA LEU A 113 -4.97 -16.43 9.97
C LEU A 113 -5.03 -17.55 11.04
N ILE A 114 -4.27 -17.40 12.13
CA ILE A 114 -4.21 -18.38 13.21
C ILE A 114 -5.34 -18.15 14.22
N LEU A 115 -5.78 -16.89 14.41
CA LEU A 115 -6.84 -16.56 15.35
C LEU A 115 -8.19 -17.13 14.90
N PRO A 116 -9.06 -17.54 15.85
CA PRO A 116 -10.41 -17.95 15.51
C PRO A 116 -11.17 -16.81 14.81
N ALA A 117 -12.00 -17.16 13.82
CA ALA A 117 -12.77 -16.19 13.07
C ALA A 117 -13.65 -15.33 13.98
N SER A 118 -13.45 -14.01 13.95
CA SER A 118 -14.20 -13.07 14.80
C SER A 118 -15.61 -12.79 14.27
N PHE A 119 -15.84 -13.03 12.97
CA PHE A 119 -17.14 -12.79 12.30
C PHE A 119 -17.39 -13.88 11.22
N GLY A 120 -18.17 -14.88 11.56
CA GLY A 120 -18.50 -15.99 10.65
C GLY A 120 -17.28 -16.80 10.26
N GLU A 121 -17.15 -17.19 8.99
CA GLU A 121 -16.03 -17.99 8.45
C GLU A 121 -14.81 -17.14 8.03
N PHE A 122 -14.83 -15.83 8.27
CA PHE A 122 -13.82 -14.92 7.74
C PHE A 122 -12.77 -14.52 8.77
N HIS A 123 -11.52 -14.89 8.51
CA HIS A 123 -10.34 -14.54 9.31
C HIS A 123 -9.73 -13.20 8.85
N ARG A 124 -10.49 -12.09 8.94
CA ARG A 124 -10.06 -10.78 8.39
C ARG A 124 -9.90 -9.70 9.44
N TRP A 125 -10.51 -9.88 10.61
CA TRP A 125 -10.64 -8.85 11.62
C TRP A 125 -10.10 -9.32 12.96
N ILE A 126 -9.29 -8.49 13.58
CA ILE A 126 -8.88 -8.67 14.97
C ILE A 126 -9.85 -7.83 15.82
N ASN A 127 -10.57 -8.49 16.71
CA ASN A 127 -11.48 -7.83 17.64
C ASN A 127 -10.72 -7.42 18.89
N LEU A 128 -10.58 -6.10 19.12
CA LEU A 128 -9.91 -5.53 20.30
C LEU A 128 -10.94 -5.09 21.38
N GLY A 129 -12.18 -5.55 21.27
CA GLY A 129 -13.27 -5.25 22.20
C GLY A 129 -14.04 -4.00 21.79
N PHE A 130 -13.46 -2.82 21.92
CA PHE A 130 -14.13 -1.55 21.58
C PHE A 130 -14.01 -1.16 20.09
N PHE A 131 -13.05 -1.70 19.37
CA PHE A 131 -12.96 -1.57 17.91
C PHE A 131 -12.44 -2.84 17.27
N THR A 132 -12.72 -2.99 15.99
CA THR A 132 -12.19 -4.07 15.15
C THR A 132 -11.10 -3.50 14.26
N PHE A 133 -10.03 -4.26 14.07
CA PHE A 133 -8.86 -3.87 13.32
C PHE A 133 -8.62 -4.87 12.20
N GLN A 134 -8.30 -4.38 10.99
CA GLN A 134 -8.02 -5.22 9.83
C GLN A 134 -6.54 -5.11 9.45
N PRO A 135 -5.73 -6.19 9.60
CA PRO A 135 -4.30 -6.17 9.28
C PRO A 135 -3.98 -5.82 7.83
N SER A 136 -4.83 -6.19 6.88
CA SER A 136 -4.63 -5.89 5.45
C SER A 136 -4.64 -4.38 5.15
N GLU A 137 -5.25 -3.53 6.00
CA GLU A 137 -5.17 -2.07 5.86
C GLU A 137 -3.75 -1.56 6.13
N ILE A 138 -3.08 -2.10 7.16
CA ILE A 138 -1.68 -1.78 7.43
C ILE A 138 -0.77 -2.34 6.33
N ALA A 139 -1.06 -3.54 5.82
CA ALA A 139 -0.25 -4.14 4.76
C ALA A 139 -0.21 -3.28 3.50
N LYS A 140 -1.33 -2.64 3.13
CA LYS A 140 -1.37 -1.70 2.00
C LYS A 140 -0.43 -0.50 2.19
N LEU A 141 -0.46 0.12 3.37
CA LEU A 141 0.45 1.22 3.71
C LEU A 141 1.91 0.75 3.76
N ALA A 142 2.16 -0.42 4.34
CA ALA A 142 3.50 -0.98 4.46
C ALA A 142 4.12 -1.26 3.08
N ILE A 143 3.36 -1.80 2.12
CA ILE A 143 3.81 -2.02 0.74
C ILE A 143 4.16 -0.69 0.06
N ILE A 144 3.34 0.35 0.21
CA ILE A 144 3.61 1.67 -0.36
C ILE A 144 4.93 2.23 0.18
N LEU A 145 5.09 2.24 1.51
CA LEU A 145 6.29 2.76 2.15
C LEU A 145 7.53 1.96 1.79
N PHE A 146 7.42 0.63 1.79
CA PHE A 146 8.51 -0.27 1.45
C PHE A 146 8.96 -0.09 0.00
N CYS A 147 8.04 -0.13 -0.95
CA CYS A 147 8.34 0.07 -2.37
C CYS A 147 8.94 1.45 -2.62
N ALA A 148 8.37 2.51 -2.05
CA ALA A 148 8.89 3.87 -2.20
C ALA A 148 10.33 3.98 -1.67
N TYR A 149 10.61 3.43 -0.49
CA TYR A 149 11.94 3.47 0.12
C TYR A 149 12.98 2.64 -0.65
N GLU A 150 12.66 1.38 -0.95
CA GLU A 150 13.61 0.48 -1.60
C GLU A 150 13.85 0.83 -3.08
N MET A 151 12.85 1.32 -3.79
CA MET A 151 13.00 1.78 -5.17
C MET A 151 13.84 3.06 -5.24
N ASP A 152 13.66 4.02 -4.34
CA ASP A 152 14.52 5.20 -4.23
C ASP A 152 15.98 4.79 -3.98
N ARG A 153 16.20 3.90 -3.01
CA ARG A 153 17.53 3.38 -2.66
C ARG A 153 18.22 2.63 -3.82
N ASN A 154 17.46 1.86 -4.58
CA ASN A 154 17.99 1.03 -5.67
C ASN A 154 17.76 1.62 -7.07
N HIS A 155 17.35 2.89 -7.18
CA HIS A 155 17.00 3.54 -8.45
C HIS A 155 18.03 3.32 -9.56
N LYS A 156 19.35 3.48 -9.26
CA LYS A 156 20.43 3.22 -10.24
C LYS A 156 20.46 1.79 -10.78
N LYS A 157 20.04 0.80 -9.99
CA LYS A 157 19.96 -0.62 -10.41
C LYS A 157 18.72 -0.89 -11.25
N ILE A 158 17.63 -0.18 -10.98
CA ILE A 158 16.34 -0.32 -11.67
C ILE A 158 16.47 0.26 -13.09
N VAL A 159 16.94 1.50 -13.21
CA VAL A 159 17.03 2.23 -14.49
C VAL A 159 18.26 1.81 -15.30
N GLY A 160 19.35 1.42 -14.62
CA GLY A 160 20.62 1.08 -15.26
C GLY A 160 20.54 -0.17 -16.16
N LYS A 161 21.30 -0.15 -17.27
CA LYS A 161 21.54 -1.32 -18.13
C LYS A 161 22.68 -2.22 -17.59
N SER A 162 22.96 -2.16 -16.29
CA SER A 162 24.05 -2.91 -15.69
C SER A 162 23.74 -4.40 -15.66
N ILE A 163 24.68 -5.21 -16.16
CA ILE A 163 24.63 -6.66 -16.05
C ILE A 163 24.88 -7.05 -14.60
N ASN A 164 24.06 -7.97 -14.07
CA ASN A 164 24.28 -8.49 -12.74
C ASN A 164 25.49 -9.43 -12.72
N ARG A 165 26.42 -9.18 -11.79
CA ARG A 165 27.63 -10.02 -11.56
C ARG A 165 27.51 -10.82 -10.27
N SER A 166 26.30 -11.21 -9.89
CA SER A 166 26.10 -12.10 -8.74
C SER A 166 26.34 -13.57 -9.11
N LYS A 167 26.69 -14.40 -8.14
CA LYS A 167 26.84 -15.86 -8.33
C LYS A 167 25.59 -16.49 -8.98
N PHE A 168 24.41 -15.99 -8.68
CA PHE A 168 23.16 -16.43 -9.30
C PHE A 168 23.12 -16.11 -10.79
N ALA A 169 23.48 -14.89 -11.18
CA ALA A 169 23.50 -14.49 -12.59
C ALA A 169 24.56 -15.24 -13.39
N ASP A 170 25.71 -15.52 -12.79
CA ASP A 170 26.79 -16.32 -13.39
C ASP A 170 26.32 -17.77 -13.58
N GLY A 171 25.66 -18.36 -12.58
CA GLY A 171 25.07 -19.70 -12.68
C GLY A 171 24.01 -19.82 -13.76
N VAL A 172 23.10 -18.85 -13.88
CA VAL A 172 22.08 -18.81 -14.96
C VAL A 172 22.74 -18.70 -16.33
N LYS A 173 23.77 -17.89 -16.45
CA LYS A 173 24.55 -17.74 -17.70
C LYS A 173 25.24 -19.05 -18.09
N GLU A 174 25.82 -19.74 -17.12
CA GLU A 174 26.51 -21.02 -17.35
C GLU A 174 25.49 -22.11 -17.74
N LEU A 175 24.38 -22.26 -17.03
CA LEU A 175 23.32 -23.23 -17.34
C LEU A 175 22.67 -22.99 -18.71
N SER A 176 22.59 -21.75 -19.15
CA SER A 176 22.03 -21.37 -20.47
C SER A 176 23.05 -21.39 -21.62
N GLY A 177 24.27 -21.86 -21.41
CA GLY A 177 25.33 -21.82 -22.44
C GLY A 177 25.69 -20.39 -22.86
N GLY A 178 25.51 -19.40 -21.99
CA GLY A 178 25.84 -18.00 -22.30
C GLY A 178 24.72 -17.18 -22.96
N HIS A 179 23.58 -17.81 -23.29
CA HIS A 179 22.47 -17.14 -23.99
C HIS A 179 21.62 -16.20 -23.11
N ILE A 180 21.53 -16.49 -21.82
CA ILE A 180 20.73 -15.67 -20.89
C ILE A 180 21.63 -14.72 -20.09
N VAL A 181 21.42 -13.42 -20.24
CA VAL A 181 22.10 -12.38 -19.47
C VAL A 181 21.11 -11.78 -18.47
N VAL A 182 21.43 -11.95 -17.18
CA VAL A 182 20.58 -11.40 -16.12
C VAL A 182 20.96 -9.95 -15.84
N TYR A 183 20.02 -9.04 -16.10
CA TYR A 183 20.18 -7.63 -15.81
C TYR A 183 19.76 -7.30 -14.38
N ASN A 184 20.42 -6.35 -13.76
CA ASN A 184 20.04 -5.87 -12.41
C ASN A 184 18.57 -5.41 -12.34
N SER A 185 18.06 -4.77 -13.40
CA SER A 185 16.66 -4.35 -13.47
C SER A 185 15.66 -5.51 -13.45
N PHE A 186 16.03 -6.68 -13.99
CA PHE A 186 15.18 -7.88 -13.93
C PHE A 186 15.12 -8.45 -12.51
N LEU A 187 16.27 -8.54 -11.83
CA LEU A 187 16.29 -9.02 -10.45
C LEU A 187 15.55 -8.08 -9.48
N GLN A 188 15.63 -6.77 -9.72
CA GLN A 188 14.86 -5.81 -8.95
C GLN A 188 13.35 -6.00 -9.18
N LEU A 189 12.92 -6.16 -10.44
CA LEU A 189 11.54 -6.49 -10.76
C LEU A 189 11.07 -7.75 -10.01
N LEU A 190 11.85 -8.83 -10.09
CA LEU A 190 11.52 -10.11 -9.45
C LEU A 190 11.42 -9.96 -7.92
N PHE A 191 12.31 -9.21 -7.32
CA PHE A 191 12.30 -8.94 -5.88
C PHE A 191 11.03 -8.19 -5.45
N TYR A 192 10.66 -7.09 -6.14
CA TYR A 192 9.44 -6.35 -5.80
C TYR A 192 8.18 -7.17 -6.09
N ALA A 193 8.14 -7.88 -7.23
CA ALA A 193 7.04 -8.77 -7.56
C ALA A 193 6.86 -9.87 -6.49
N LEU A 194 7.96 -10.45 -5.99
CA LEU A 194 7.91 -11.45 -4.92
C LEU A 194 7.31 -10.87 -3.63
N VAL A 195 7.79 -9.71 -3.17
CA VAL A 195 7.28 -9.07 -1.95
C VAL A 195 5.79 -8.74 -2.07
N ILE A 196 5.37 -8.19 -3.22
CA ILE A 196 3.98 -7.86 -3.48
C ILE A 196 3.12 -9.12 -3.52
N THR A 197 3.59 -10.18 -4.22
CA THR A 197 2.85 -11.45 -4.33
C THR A 197 2.74 -12.17 -3.00
N VAL A 198 3.79 -12.18 -2.17
CA VAL A 198 3.74 -12.75 -0.81
C VAL A 198 2.69 -12.02 0.04
N THR A 199 2.70 -10.68 0.00
CA THR A 199 1.73 -9.88 0.77
C THR A 199 0.30 -10.10 0.27
N ALA A 200 0.11 -10.11 -1.06
CA ALA A 200 -1.19 -10.39 -1.68
C ALA A 200 -1.67 -11.81 -1.38
N GLY A 201 -0.75 -12.79 -1.37
CA GLY A 201 -1.05 -14.19 -1.04
C GLY A 201 -1.50 -14.36 0.41
N LEU A 202 -0.86 -13.69 1.37
CA LEU A 202 -1.31 -13.70 2.77
C LEU A 202 -2.72 -13.13 2.90
N VAL A 203 -3.03 -12.01 2.23
CA VAL A 203 -4.37 -11.41 2.25
C VAL A 203 -5.40 -12.28 1.50
N TYR A 204 -4.98 -13.02 0.46
CA TYR A 204 -5.83 -13.98 -0.23
C TYR A 204 -6.25 -15.13 0.70
N LEU A 205 -5.33 -15.63 1.52
CA LEU A 205 -5.61 -16.67 2.51
C LEU A 205 -6.64 -16.24 3.59
N GLU A 206 -6.80 -14.93 3.82
CA GLU A 206 -7.88 -14.38 4.66
C GLU A 206 -9.26 -14.42 3.98
N ASN A 207 -9.39 -15.06 2.80
CA ASN A 207 -10.59 -15.00 1.93
C ASN A 207 -10.98 -13.57 1.52
N HIS A 208 -10.00 -12.66 1.36
CA HIS A 208 -10.20 -11.25 1.03
C HIS A 208 -9.76 -10.91 -0.39
N LEU A 209 -10.49 -11.42 -1.39
CA LEU A 209 -10.16 -11.26 -2.81
C LEU A 209 -10.01 -9.78 -3.23
N SER A 210 -10.92 -8.91 -2.78
CA SER A 210 -10.85 -7.47 -3.11
C SER A 210 -9.61 -6.79 -2.54
N GLY A 211 -9.20 -7.15 -1.31
CA GLY A 211 -7.96 -6.68 -0.71
C GLY A 211 -6.72 -7.16 -1.45
N THR A 212 -6.73 -8.44 -1.88
CA THR A 212 -5.66 -9.03 -2.70
C THR A 212 -5.48 -8.27 -4.02
N ILE A 213 -6.57 -8.05 -4.76
CA ILE A 213 -6.54 -7.29 -6.02
C ILE A 213 -6.01 -5.88 -5.79
N LEU A 214 -6.44 -5.23 -4.72
CA LEU A 214 -5.99 -3.86 -4.40
C LEU A 214 -4.49 -3.81 -4.08
N ILE A 215 -3.95 -4.77 -3.33
CA ILE A 215 -2.50 -4.86 -3.05
C ILE A 215 -1.71 -5.09 -4.34
N LEU A 216 -2.18 -5.98 -5.21
CA LEU A 216 -1.54 -6.21 -6.51
C LEU A 216 -1.56 -4.93 -7.37
N ALA A 217 -2.70 -4.23 -7.43
CA ALA A 217 -2.82 -2.96 -8.16
C ALA A 217 -1.88 -1.88 -7.59
N ILE A 218 -1.85 -1.70 -6.27
CA ILE A 218 -0.90 -0.80 -5.59
C ILE A 218 0.54 -1.17 -5.96
N GLY A 219 0.88 -2.46 -5.90
CA GLY A 219 2.22 -2.94 -6.24
C GLY A 219 2.61 -2.61 -7.67
N VAL A 220 1.72 -2.83 -8.64
CA VAL A 220 1.94 -2.50 -10.05
C VAL A 220 2.14 -0.99 -10.24
N ILE A 221 1.29 -0.17 -9.60
CA ILE A 221 1.42 1.30 -9.63
C ILE A 221 2.77 1.73 -9.04
N MET A 222 3.16 1.18 -7.90
CA MET A 222 4.45 1.50 -7.27
C MET A 222 5.63 1.10 -8.16
N MET A 223 5.59 -0.06 -8.80
CA MET A 223 6.61 -0.48 -9.75
C MET A 223 6.69 0.47 -10.96
N TYR A 224 5.54 0.96 -11.45
CA TYR A 224 5.49 1.95 -12.53
C TYR A 224 6.12 3.28 -12.12
N LEU A 225 5.76 3.80 -10.94
CA LEU A 225 6.33 5.02 -10.37
C LEU A 225 7.82 4.88 -10.05
N GLY A 226 8.28 3.67 -9.71
CA GLY A 226 9.69 3.33 -9.50
C GLY A 226 10.51 3.20 -10.78
N GLU A 227 9.98 3.58 -11.93
CA GLU A 227 10.64 3.57 -13.24
C GLU A 227 11.13 2.17 -13.72
N ILE A 228 10.44 1.11 -13.31
CA ILE A 228 10.66 -0.21 -13.86
C ILE A 228 10.33 -0.20 -15.37
N LYS A 229 11.14 -0.87 -16.17
CA LYS A 229 11.05 -0.84 -17.64
C LYS A 229 9.66 -1.24 -18.13
N ARG A 230 9.08 -0.43 -19.02
CA ARG A 230 7.68 -0.55 -19.49
C ARG A 230 7.32 -1.89 -20.12
N HIS A 231 8.26 -2.57 -20.77
CA HIS A 231 7.98 -3.88 -21.38
C HIS A 231 7.56 -4.96 -20.36
N TRP A 232 7.97 -4.84 -19.10
CA TRP A 232 7.54 -5.75 -18.05
C TRP A 232 6.05 -5.60 -17.68
N PHE A 233 5.49 -4.39 -17.82
CA PHE A 233 4.06 -4.16 -17.59
C PHE A 233 3.20 -4.81 -18.66
N VAL A 234 3.70 -4.92 -19.91
CA VAL A 234 3.02 -5.69 -20.94
C VAL A 234 2.93 -7.17 -20.55
N LEU A 235 4.01 -7.75 -20.01
CA LEU A 235 4.01 -9.11 -19.49
C LEU A 235 3.00 -9.28 -18.36
N ILE A 236 3.00 -8.37 -17.37
CA ILE A 236 2.05 -8.37 -16.25
C ILE A 236 0.61 -8.27 -16.78
N ALA A 237 0.33 -7.39 -17.74
CA ALA A 237 -0.97 -7.22 -18.35
C ALA A 237 -1.44 -8.50 -19.08
N VAL A 238 -0.55 -9.17 -19.81
CA VAL A 238 -0.85 -10.44 -20.47
C VAL A 238 -1.18 -11.53 -19.44
N ILE A 239 -0.38 -11.66 -18.38
CA ILE A 239 -0.65 -12.64 -17.30
C ILE A 239 -1.99 -12.34 -16.63
N ALA A 240 -2.28 -11.07 -16.33
CA ALA A 240 -3.55 -10.67 -15.75
C ALA A 240 -4.74 -10.96 -16.67
N ALA A 241 -4.61 -10.67 -17.98
CA ALA A 241 -5.63 -10.98 -18.97
C ALA A 241 -5.90 -12.49 -19.07
N VAL A 242 -4.85 -13.31 -19.11
CA VAL A 242 -4.98 -14.78 -19.11
C VAL A 242 -5.67 -15.27 -17.84
N ALA A 243 -5.28 -14.74 -16.67
CA ALA A 243 -5.92 -15.10 -15.39
C ALA A 243 -7.42 -14.73 -15.36
N ILE A 244 -7.77 -13.54 -15.88
CA ILE A 244 -9.17 -13.10 -15.99
C ILE A 244 -9.95 -14.04 -16.95
N ILE A 245 -9.37 -14.36 -18.10
CA ILE A 245 -10.00 -15.27 -19.07
C ILE A 245 -10.24 -16.65 -18.43
N ILE A 246 -9.24 -17.22 -17.76
CA ILE A 246 -9.38 -18.51 -17.05
C ILE A 246 -10.49 -18.43 -15.98
N PHE A 247 -10.53 -17.33 -15.23
CA PHE A 247 -11.53 -17.10 -14.18
C PHE A 247 -12.96 -17.01 -14.78
N VAL A 248 -13.14 -16.27 -15.88
CA VAL A 248 -14.44 -16.10 -16.55
C VAL A 248 -14.89 -17.38 -17.25
N LEU A 249 -13.98 -18.13 -17.85
CA LEU A 249 -14.28 -19.39 -18.54
C LEU A 249 -14.53 -20.56 -17.59
N ASN A 250 -14.23 -20.41 -16.30
CA ASN A 250 -14.47 -21.45 -15.30
C ASN A 250 -15.72 -21.14 -14.47
N PRO A 251 -16.91 -21.73 -14.81
CA PRO A 251 -18.17 -21.43 -14.11
C PRO A 251 -18.11 -21.71 -12.60
N GLN A 252 -17.39 -22.74 -12.18
CA GLN A 252 -17.27 -23.10 -10.76
C GLN A 252 -16.52 -22.05 -9.95
N LEU A 253 -15.47 -21.44 -10.52
CA LEU A 253 -14.74 -20.35 -9.88
C LEU A 253 -15.59 -19.08 -9.86
N LEU A 254 -16.27 -18.79 -10.96
CA LEU A 254 -17.15 -17.63 -11.07
C LEU A 254 -18.28 -17.71 -10.04
N GLU A 255 -18.97 -18.85 -9.95
CA GLU A 255 -20.06 -19.08 -8.99
C GLU A 255 -19.57 -18.99 -7.54
N LYS A 256 -18.46 -19.63 -7.21
CA LYS A 256 -17.90 -19.63 -5.85
C LYS A 256 -17.53 -18.23 -5.35
N TYR A 257 -16.94 -17.37 -6.19
CA TYR A 257 -16.39 -16.07 -5.76
C TYR A 257 -17.26 -14.88 -6.12
N ALA A 258 -18.07 -14.97 -7.18
CA ALA A 258 -18.84 -13.86 -7.69
C ALA A 258 -20.34 -14.16 -7.84
N GLY A 259 -20.76 -15.43 -7.85
CA GLY A 259 -22.13 -15.85 -8.15
C GLY A 259 -23.18 -15.10 -7.34
N ALA A 260 -23.12 -15.19 -6.01
CA ALA A 260 -24.07 -14.50 -5.13
C ALA A 260 -24.06 -12.96 -5.27
N ARG A 261 -22.93 -12.37 -5.63
CA ARG A 261 -22.82 -10.91 -5.83
C ARG A 261 -23.36 -10.48 -7.18
N ILE A 262 -23.12 -11.28 -8.21
CA ILE A 262 -23.62 -11.04 -9.57
C ILE A 262 -25.15 -11.23 -9.60
N THR A 263 -25.66 -12.30 -9.00
CA THR A 263 -27.11 -12.53 -8.88
C THR A 263 -27.79 -11.43 -8.07
N ALA A 264 -27.24 -11.04 -6.92
CA ALA A 264 -27.77 -9.93 -6.11
C ALA A 264 -27.75 -8.58 -6.84
N TRP A 265 -26.83 -8.39 -7.80
CA TRP A 265 -26.75 -7.16 -8.59
C TRP A 265 -27.70 -7.17 -9.79
N LEU A 266 -27.86 -8.31 -10.45
CA LEU A 266 -28.71 -8.47 -11.64
C LEU A 266 -30.19 -8.69 -11.27
N ASP A 267 -30.45 -9.41 -10.19
CA ASP A 267 -31.80 -9.75 -9.75
C ASP A 267 -32.15 -8.95 -8.49
N LYS A 268 -33.02 -7.95 -8.64
CA LYS A 268 -33.50 -7.12 -7.52
C LYS A 268 -34.37 -7.88 -6.51
N SER A 269 -34.90 -9.06 -6.91
CA SER A 269 -35.71 -9.93 -6.05
C SER A 269 -34.87 -10.97 -5.28
N TYR A 270 -33.56 -11.02 -5.56
CA TYR A 270 -32.65 -11.96 -4.88
C TYR A 270 -32.51 -11.63 -3.39
N ASP A 271 -33.03 -12.53 -2.55
CA ASP A 271 -32.80 -12.49 -1.11
C ASP A 271 -31.63 -13.40 -0.75
N PRO A 272 -30.47 -12.85 -0.32
CA PRO A 272 -29.31 -13.64 0.05
C PRO A 272 -29.51 -14.48 1.34
N LYS A 273 -30.62 -14.29 2.03
CA LYS A 273 -30.95 -15.01 3.27
C LYS A 273 -32.04 -16.04 3.09
N GLY A 274 -32.62 -16.16 1.87
CA GLY A 274 -33.52 -17.22 1.41
C GLY A 274 -34.81 -17.33 2.22
#